data_2f893bf607b764cda01958d4143e8e7e
#
_entry.id   2f893bf607b764cda01958d4143e8e7e
#
_cell.length_a   1.000
_cell.length_b   1.000
_cell.length_c   1.000
_cell.angle_alpha   90.00
_cell.angle_beta   90.00
_cell.angle_gamma   90.00
#
_symmetry.space_group_name_H-M   'P 1'
#
loop_
_entity.id
_entity.type
_entity.pdbx_description
1 polymer ?
#
loop_
_entity_poly.entity_id
_entity_poly.type
_entity_poly.pdbx_seq_one_letter_code
_entity_poly.pdbx_strand_id
1 'polypeptide(L)'
;FINAMNQIAPKGSQFNPEGYEQVVKNLGLSVNDFRTCVQSDRMTGRVEKDFENALRIGADATPYSVLLVKNHEPVPISGALSYDDMKAVIEESLRTR
;
A
#
# COMPACT_ATOMS: atom_id res chain seq x y z
N PHE A 1 10.77 9.62 5.08
CA PHE A 1 10.89 9.28 3.64
C PHE A 1 9.54 9.30 2.93
N ILE A 2 8.54 8.55 3.40
CA ILE A 2 7.23 8.45 2.75
C ILE A 2 6.54 9.81 2.63
N ASN A 3 6.58 10.65 3.67
CA ASN A 3 5.99 11.99 3.60
C ASN A 3 6.68 12.87 2.56
N ALA A 4 8.00 12.78 2.45
CA ALA A 4 8.77 13.53 1.45
C ALA A 4 8.46 13.02 0.03
N MET A 5 8.28 11.71 -0.14
CA MET A 5 7.87 11.11 -1.42
C MET A 5 6.49 11.61 -1.86
N ASN A 6 5.54 11.69 -0.93
CA ASN A 6 4.20 12.18 -1.22
C ASN A 6 4.19 13.65 -1.64
N GLN A 7 5.16 14.45 -1.18
CA GLN A 7 5.28 15.86 -1.58
C GLN A 7 5.74 16.02 -3.02
N ILE A 8 6.65 15.18 -3.50
CA ILE A 8 7.18 15.28 -4.86
C ILE A 8 6.36 14.52 -5.90
N ALA A 9 5.54 13.58 -5.47
CA ALA A 9 4.63 12.84 -6.34
C ALA A 9 3.24 12.86 -5.72
N PRO A 10 2.49 13.93 -5.96
CA PRO A 10 1.11 14.02 -5.49
C PRO A 10 0.28 12.84 -6.01
N LYS A 11 -0.83 12.58 -5.31
CA LYS A 11 -1.75 11.50 -5.63
C LYS A 11 -2.07 11.43 -7.12
N GLY A 12 -1.87 10.27 -7.73
CA GLY A 12 -2.10 10.03 -9.15
C GLY A 12 -0.92 10.35 -10.07
N SER A 13 0.18 10.88 -9.53
CA SER A 13 1.39 11.14 -10.29
C SER A 13 2.26 9.90 -10.37
N GLN A 14 3.00 9.76 -11.48
CA GLN A 14 4.03 8.73 -11.57
C GLN A 14 5.33 9.24 -10.94
N PHE A 15 5.99 8.37 -10.17
CA PHE A 15 7.33 8.64 -9.67
C PHE A 15 8.34 8.41 -10.78
N ASN A 16 9.35 9.30 -10.87
CA ASN A 16 10.52 9.03 -11.67
C ASN A 16 11.72 8.71 -10.75
N PRO A 17 12.70 7.90 -11.21
CA PRO A 17 13.85 7.51 -10.40
C PRO A 17 14.68 8.70 -9.87
N GLU A 18 14.78 9.77 -10.62
CA GLU A 18 15.50 10.97 -10.21
C GLU A 18 14.84 11.67 -9.03
N GLY A 19 13.50 11.62 -8.97
CA GLY A 19 12.74 12.15 -7.85
C GLY A 19 13.06 11.44 -6.54
N TYR A 20 13.23 10.12 -6.57
CA TYR A 20 13.61 9.34 -5.39
C TYR A 20 14.98 9.74 -4.87
N GLU A 21 15.96 9.88 -5.75
CA GLU A 21 17.32 10.28 -5.36
C GLU A 21 17.35 11.68 -4.77
N GLN A 22 16.54 12.60 -5.29
CA GLN A 22 16.43 13.96 -4.78
C GLN A 22 15.89 13.96 -3.34
N VAL A 23 14.89 13.13 -3.05
CA VAL A 23 14.36 12.97 -1.69
C VAL A 23 15.45 12.46 -0.75
N VAL A 24 16.20 11.44 -1.15
CA VAL A 24 17.28 10.86 -0.34
C VAL A 24 18.32 11.92 -0.02
N LYS A 25 18.71 12.71 -1.01
CA LYS A 25 19.67 13.80 -0.85
C LYS A 25 19.15 14.88 0.11
N ASN A 26 17.89 15.29 -0.05
CA ASN A 26 17.28 16.31 0.79
C ASN A 26 17.15 15.88 2.24
N LEU A 27 17.03 14.57 2.50
CA LEU A 27 16.98 14.01 3.85
C LEU A 27 18.37 13.81 4.48
N GLY A 28 19.45 14.15 3.77
CA GLY A 28 20.80 13.96 4.25
C GLY A 28 21.28 12.51 4.25
N LEU A 29 20.63 11.63 3.49
CA LEU A 29 20.99 10.23 3.37
C LEU A 29 21.97 10.01 2.21
N SER A 30 22.68 8.88 2.22
CA SER A 30 23.61 8.51 1.16
C SER A 30 22.88 8.08 -0.11
N VAL A 31 23.06 8.83 -1.20
CA VAL A 31 22.50 8.50 -2.51
C VAL A 31 23.12 7.22 -3.07
N ASN A 32 24.43 7.00 -2.84
CA ASN A 32 25.11 5.78 -3.28
C ASN A 32 24.56 4.53 -2.60
N ASP A 33 24.34 4.58 -1.30
CA ASP A 33 23.74 3.48 -0.55
C ASP A 33 22.32 3.22 -1.02
N PHE A 34 21.55 4.26 -1.30
CA PHE A 34 20.20 4.14 -1.85
C PHE A 34 20.21 3.45 -3.22
N ARG A 35 21.09 3.87 -4.14
CA ARG A 35 21.21 3.23 -5.47
C ARG A 35 21.59 1.77 -5.35
N THR A 36 22.56 1.45 -4.50
CA THR A 36 22.99 0.07 -4.29
C THR A 36 21.85 -0.79 -3.77
N CYS A 37 21.08 -0.28 -2.83
CA CYS A 37 19.93 -0.98 -2.27
C CYS A 37 18.84 -1.22 -3.33
N VAL A 38 18.50 -0.21 -4.12
CA VAL A 38 17.46 -0.30 -5.16
C VAL A 38 17.87 -1.26 -6.28
N GLN A 39 19.15 -1.27 -6.66
CA GLN A 39 19.67 -2.15 -7.69
C GLN A 39 19.84 -3.60 -7.22
N SER A 40 19.86 -3.83 -5.90
CA SER A 40 19.90 -5.17 -5.36
C SER A 40 18.52 -5.83 -5.46
N ASP A 41 18.48 -7.14 -5.67
CA ASP A 41 17.22 -7.89 -5.71
C ASP A 41 16.68 -8.25 -4.33
N ARG A 42 17.24 -7.65 -3.28
CA ARG A 42 16.95 -8.01 -1.89
C ARG A 42 15.49 -7.93 -1.52
N MET A 43 14.76 -6.93 -2.05
CA MET A 43 13.34 -6.72 -1.76
C MET A 43 12.40 -7.24 -2.85
N THR A 44 12.92 -7.62 -4.01
CA THR A 44 12.11 -8.11 -5.14
C THR A 44 11.30 -9.33 -4.74
N GLY A 45 11.92 -10.32 -4.11
CA GLY A 45 11.22 -11.53 -3.68
C GLY A 45 10.13 -11.26 -2.65
N ARG A 46 10.35 -10.30 -1.76
CA ARG A 46 9.34 -9.89 -0.77
C ARG A 46 8.13 -9.24 -1.44
N VAL A 47 8.37 -8.34 -2.39
CA VAL A 47 7.29 -7.69 -3.14
C VAL A 47 6.50 -8.70 -3.94
N GLU A 48 7.18 -9.63 -4.62
CA GLU A 48 6.53 -10.71 -5.37
C GLU A 48 5.66 -11.58 -4.46
N LYS A 49 6.15 -11.91 -3.28
CA LYS A 49 5.40 -12.71 -2.31
C LYS A 49 4.15 -11.97 -1.82
N ASP A 50 4.27 -10.68 -1.54
CA ASP A 50 3.14 -9.86 -1.13
C ASP A 50 2.09 -9.78 -2.25
N PHE A 51 2.53 -9.64 -3.50
CA PHE A 51 1.65 -9.65 -4.67
C PHE A 51 0.92 -10.99 -4.81
N GLU A 52 1.64 -12.11 -4.71
CA GLU A 52 1.04 -13.45 -4.76
C GLU A 52 0.01 -13.66 -3.65
N ASN A 53 0.31 -13.20 -2.44
CA ASN A 53 -0.63 -13.29 -1.31
C ASN A 53 -1.89 -12.46 -1.56
N ALA A 54 -1.75 -11.27 -2.15
CA ALA A 54 -2.89 -10.44 -2.52
C ALA A 54 -3.79 -11.14 -3.55
N LEU A 55 -3.22 -11.77 -4.56
CA LEU A 55 -3.98 -12.56 -5.54
C LEU A 55 -4.69 -13.74 -4.89
N ARG A 56 -4.02 -14.40 -3.95
CA ARG A 56 -4.57 -15.58 -3.24
C ARG A 56 -5.82 -15.24 -2.42
N ILE A 57 -5.86 -14.06 -1.80
CA ILE A 57 -7.03 -13.61 -1.04
C ILE A 57 -8.11 -12.97 -1.91
N GLY A 58 -7.90 -12.92 -3.24
CA GLY A 58 -8.89 -12.43 -4.18
C GLY A 58 -8.83 -10.93 -4.46
N ALA A 59 -7.72 -10.27 -4.15
CA ALA A 59 -7.57 -8.84 -4.43
C ALA A 59 -7.59 -8.59 -5.94
N ASP A 60 -8.63 -7.93 -6.41
CA ASP A 60 -8.89 -7.65 -7.81
C ASP A 60 -8.83 -6.15 -8.15
N ALA A 61 -8.61 -5.32 -7.15
CA ALA A 61 -8.55 -3.86 -7.28
C ALA A 61 -7.71 -3.26 -6.16
N THR A 62 -7.37 -2.00 -6.29
CA THR A 62 -6.73 -1.22 -5.23
C THR A 62 -7.53 0.06 -4.96
N PRO A 63 -7.72 0.40 -3.69
CA PRO A 63 -7.39 -0.40 -2.52
C PRO A 63 -8.24 -1.66 -2.40
N TYR A 64 -7.72 -2.68 -1.73
CA TYR A 64 -8.47 -3.87 -1.36
C TYR A 64 -8.33 -4.07 0.14
N SER A 65 -9.46 -4.23 0.83
CA SER A 65 -9.49 -4.37 2.28
C SER A 65 -10.22 -5.64 2.67
N VAL A 66 -9.87 -6.18 3.83
CA VAL A 66 -10.59 -7.32 4.40
C VAL A 66 -10.97 -6.95 5.83
N LEU A 67 -12.26 -6.93 6.10
CA LEU A 67 -12.78 -6.67 7.44
C LEU A 67 -12.86 -7.99 8.21
N LEU A 68 -12.14 -8.06 9.32
CA LEU A 68 -12.16 -9.22 10.21
C LEU A 68 -13.03 -8.94 11.42
N VAL A 69 -14.05 -9.74 11.60
CA VAL A 69 -14.94 -9.66 12.75
C VAL A 69 -14.85 -11.00 13.49
N LYS A 70 -14.67 -10.94 14.80
CA LYS A 70 -14.53 -12.13 15.63
C LYS A 70 -15.71 -13.09 15.44
N ASN A 71 -15.40 -14.35 15.18
CA ASN A 71 -16.38 -15.42 14.97
C ASN A 71 -17.26 -15.28 13.72
N HIS A 72 -16.81 -14.47 12.75
CA HIS A 72 -17.49 -14.31 11.46
C HIS A 72 -16.52 -14.54 10.32
N GLU A 73 -17.06 -14.84 9.15
CA GLU A 73 -16.27 -14.92 7.93
C GLU A 73 -15.70 -13.55 7.57
N PRO A 74 -14.47 -13.50 7.04
CA PRO A 74 -13.90 -12.25 6.57
C PRO A 74 -14.76 -11.60 5.49
N VAL A 75 -14.93 -10.28 5.57
CA VAL A 75 -15.71 -9.50 4.59
C VAL A 75 -14.75 -8.77 3.65
N PRO A 76 -14.65 -9.19 2.37
CA PRO A 76 -13.81 -8.50 1.41
C PRO A 76 -14.46 -7.19 0.96
N ILE A 77 -13.63 -6.15 0.80
CA ILE A 77 -14.07 -4.84 0.33
C ILE A 77 -13.16 -4.47 -0.84
N SER A 78 -13.68 -4.60 -2.06
CA SER A 78 -12.94 -4.32 -3.30
C SER A 78 -13.13 -2.86 -3.70
N GLY A 79 -12.00 -2.17 -3.91
CA GLY A 79 -12.00 -0.75 -4.31
C GLY A 79 -12.16 0.22 -3.15
N ALA A 80 -12.10 1.50 -3.48
CA ALA A 80 -12.24 2.58 -2.52
C ALA A 80 -13.71 2.85 -2.21
N LEU A 81 -14.08 2.77 -0.93
CA LEU A 81 -15.39 3.19 -0.47
C LEU A 81 -15.33 4.61 0.11
N SER A 82 -16.46 5.32 0.03
CA SER A 82 -16.63 6.57 0.77
C SER A 82 -16.58 6.29 2.29
N TYR A 83 -16.36 7.33 3.07
CA TYR A 83 -16.43 7.21 4.53
C TYR A 83 -17.78 6.62 4.98
N ASP A 84 -18.88 7.14 4.43
CA ASP A 84 -20.22 6.71 4.83
C ASP A 84 -20.47 5.23 4.46
N ASP A 85 -20.03 4.80 3.29
CA ASP A 85 -20.18 3.42 2.85
C ASP A 85 -19.33 2.47 3.70
N MET A 86 -18.09 2.85 3.99
CA MET A 86 -17.22 2.06 4.86
C MET A 86 -17.80 1.93 6.27
N LYS A 87 -18.31 3.03 6.81
CA LYS A 87 -18.99 3.06 8.10
C LYS A 87 -20.19 2.10 8.12
N ALA A 88 -21.01 2.13 7.06
CA ALA A 88 -22.17 1.26 6.94
C ALA A 88 -21.78 -0.23 6.93
N VAL A 89 -20.73 -0.60 6.20
CA VAL A 89 -20.23 -1.98 6.18
C VAL A 89 -19.79 -2.43 7.57
N ILE A 90 -19.05 -1.58 8.27
CA ILE A 90 -18.57 -1.89 9.63
C ILE A 90 -19.75 -2.04 10.60
N GLU A 91 -20.68 -1.10 10.57
CA GLU A 91 -21.84 -1.14 11.47
C GLU A 91 -22.73 -2.37 11.23
N GLU A 92 -22.94 -2.73 9.96
CA GLU A 92 -23.69 -3.94 9.62
C GLU A 92 -22.99 -5.20 10.12
N SER A 93 -21.67 -5.28 9.94
CA SER A 93 -20.88 -6.40 10.41
C SER A 93 -20.90 -6.54 11.94
N LEU A 94 -21.02 -5.44 12.66
CA LEU A 94 -21.15 -5.44 14.12
C LEU A 94 -22.55 -5.84 14.58
N ARG A 95 -23.58 -5.56 13.80
CA ARG A 95 -24.95 -5.93 14.13
C ARG A 95 -25.25 -7.42 13.96
N THR A 96 -24.60 -8.07 13.01
CA THR A 96 -24.82 -9.49 12.70
C THR A 96 -24.01 -10.45 13.59
N ARG A 97 -23.46 -9.96 14.66
CA ARG A 97 -22.72 -10.78 15.64
C ARG A 97 -23.53 -11.93 16.20
#